data_8359befe4ed81d13cdde432337166db0
#
_entry.id   8359befe4ed81d13cdde432337166db0
#
_cell.length_a   1.000
_cell.length_b   1.000
_cell.length_c   1.000
_cell.angle_alpha   90.00
_cell.angle_beta   90.00
_cell.angle_gamma   90.00
#
_symmetry.space_group_name_H-M   'P 1'
#
loop_
_entity.id
_entity.type
_entity.pdbx_description
1 polymer ?
#
loop_
_entity_poly.entity_id
_entity_poly.type
_entity_poly.pdbx_seq_one_letter_code
_entity_poly.pdbx_strand_id
1 'polypeptide(L)'
;MPKQYQTIGRHPMLRYSLAAFDACSEFAQTLVVLAPGDHHFDDRRFAGLRFAVQRCGGTTRQASVFNGLAALTGFGARDDDWVLVHDAARPGLTPQMIRTLVGELKNDPVGGILALPVADTLKRIEAEGVAHDEGRIARTESRNGLWQAQTPQMFRLGMVRDAITRAQQDGHDLTDEASAIEWLGHAPRLIQGSLRNFKVTYPEDFALASAMLGGV
;
A
#
# COMPACT_ATOMS: atom_id res chain seq x y z
N MET A 1 -17.58 -11.83 0.43
CA MET A 1 -16.58 -11.52 1.50
C MET A 1 -15.47 -10.67 0.88
N PRO A 2 -15.08 -9.55 1.49
CA PRO A 2 -13.98 -8.72 0.99
C PRO A 2 -12.69 -9.53 0.87
N LYS A 3 -11.88 -9.22 -0.16
CA LYS A 3 -10.70 -10.03 -0.52
C LYS A 3 -9.64 -10.14 0.58
N GLN A 4 -9.44 -9.10 1.40
CA GLN A 4 -8.48 -9.10 2.49
C GLN A 4 -8.78 -10.14 3.59
N TYR A 5 -10.01 -10.65 3.66
CA TYR A 5 -10.43 -11.70 4.60
C TYR A 5 -10.47 -13.09 3.99
N GLN A 6 -10.28 -13.20 2.67
CA GLN A 6 -10.15 -14.49 2.01
C GLN A 6 -8.88 -15.20 2.50
N THR A 7 -8.96 -16.51 2.63
CA THR A 7 -7.90 -17.33 3.22
C THR A 7 -6.87 -17.69 2.17
N ILE A 8 -5.60 -17.44 2.47
CA ILE A 8 -4.43 -17.94 1.76
C ILE A 8 -3.77 -18.97 2.69
N GLY A 9 -3.66 -20.22 2.26
CA GLY A 9 -3.22 -21.30 3.15
C GLY A 9 -4.14 -21.41 4.37
N ARG A 10 -3.63 -21.09 5.56
CA ARG A 10 -4.38 -21.18 6.83
C ARG A 10 -4.87 -19.84 7.37
N HIS A 11 -4.50 -18.73 6.75
CA HIS A 11 -4.72 -17.40 7.32
C HIS A 11 -5.41 -16.43 6.34
N PRO A 12 -6.19 -15.46 6.84
CA PRO A 12 -6.70 -14.40 6.00
C PRO A 12 -5.56 -13.57 5.39
N MET A 13 -5.74 -13.10 4.17
CA MET A 13 -4.73 -12.31 3.43
C MET A 13 -4.14 -11.17 4.28
N LEU A 14 -4.97 -10.40 4.97
CA LEU A 14 -4.55 -9.29 5.83
C LEU A 14 -3.55 -9.74 6.93
N ARG A 15 -3.68 -10.99 7.43
CA ARG A 15 -2.79 -11.48 8.49
C ARG A 15 -1.32 -11.52 8.07
N TYR A 16 -1.04 -11.80 6.80
CA TYR A 16 0.35 -11.84 6.30
C TYR A 16 0.99 -10.45 6.35
N SER A 17 0.28 -9.40 5.94
CA SER A 17 0.76 -8.02 6.04
C SER A 17 0.97 -7.62 7.51
N LEU A 18 0.01 -7.91 8.38
CA LEU A 18 0.12 -7.62 9.82
C LEU A 18 1.31 -8.36 10.47
N ALA A 19 1.51 -9.63 10.15
CA ALA A 19 2.62 -10.41 10.67
C ALA A 19 3.99 -9.85 10.22
N ALA A 20 4.08 -9.32 9.00
CA ALA A 20 5.30 -8.69 8.52
C ALA A 20 5.66 -7.42 9.32
N PHE A 21 4.66 -6.59 9.66
CA PHE A 21 4.87 -5.43 10.52
C PHE A 21 5.11 -5.80 11.98
N ASP A 22 4.38 -6.78 12.52
CA ASP A 22 4.53 -7.23 13.91
C ASP A 22 5.93 -7.82 14.19
N ALA A 23 6.56 -8.42 13.17
CA ALA A 23 7.94 -8.90 13.25
C ALA A 23 9.00 -7.78 13.27
N CYS A 24 8.60 -6.51 13.15
CA CYS A 24 9.46 -5.33 13.22
C CYS A 24 9.16 -4.59 14.53
N SER A 25 10.05 -4.72 15.52
CA SER A 25 9.86 -4.16 16.87
C SER A 25 10.00 -2.64 16.94
N GLU A 26 10.51 -2.03 15.89
CA GLU A 26 10.71 -0.58 15.76
C GLU A 26 9.43 0.22 15.55
N PHE A 27 8.30 -0.43 15.23
CA PHE A 27 7.02 0.26 15.11
C PHE A 27 6.35 0.45 16.46
N ALA A 28 6.04 1.71 16.79
CA ALA A 28 5.28 2.06 17.98
C ALA A 28 3.81 1.61 17.88
N GLN A 29 3.22 1.72 16.68
CA GLN A 29 1.82 1.36 16.41
C GLN A 29 1.64 0.83 14.98
N THR A 30 0.86 -0.25 14.84
CA THR A 30 0.26 -0.68 13.58
C THR A 30 -1.24 -0.44 13.66
N LEU A 31 -1.80 0.29 12.68
CA LEU A 31 -3.21 0.64 12.63
C LEU A 31 -3.89 -0.03 11.44
N VAL A 32 -4.94 -0.80 11.69
CA VAL A 32 -5.83 -1.36 10.67
C VAL A 32 -7.03 -0.44 10.51
N VAL A 33 -7.18 0.13 9.32
CA VAL A 33 -8.32 0.98 8.97
C VAL A 33 -9.39 0.15 8.30
N LEU A 34 -10.56 0.07 8.93
CA LEU A 34 -11.73 -0.65 8.43
C LEU A 34 -12.84 0.34 8.04
N ALA A 35 -13.69 -0.04 7.09
CA ALA A 35 -14.92 0.69 6.84
C ALA A 35 -15.81 0.66 8.10
N PRO A 36 -16.57 1.73 8.39
CA PRO A 36 -17.45 1.78 9.57
C PRO A 36 -18.42 0.60 9.66
N GLY A 37 -18.95 0.14 8.53
CA GLY A 37 -19.89 -1.00 8.43
C GLY A 37 -19.21 -2.35 8.16
N ASP A 38 -17.91 -2.50 8.35
CA ASP A 38 -17.24 -3.78 8.13
C ASP A 38 -17.61 -4.78 9.25
N HIS A 39 -18.38 -5.80 8.89
CA HIS A 39 -18.79 -6.89 9.78
C HIS A 39 -17.99 -8.18 9.57
N HIS A 40 -17.02 -8.18 8.66
CA HIS A 40 -16.23 -9.37 8.32
C HIS A 40 -14.93 -9.50 9.14
N PHE A 41 -14.52 -8.44 9.82
CA PHE A 41 -13.34 -8.45 10.66
C PHE A 41 -13.60 -9.25 11.94
N ASP A 42 -12.81 -10.30 12.15
CA ASP A 42 -12.86 -11.17 13.33
C ASP A 42 -11.48 -11.20 13.99
N ASP A 43 -11.34 -10.53 15.14
CA ASP A 43 -10.08 -10.40 15.91
C ASP A 43 -9.42 -11.75 16.20
N ARG A 44 -10.21 -12.81 16.41
CA ARG A 44 -9.69 -14.15 16.72
C ARG A 44 -8.80 -14.71 15.60
N ARG A 45 -9.05 -14.30 14.36
CA ARG A 45 -8.25 -14.70 13.20
C ARG A 45 -6.87 -14.04 13.15
N PHE A 46 -6.66 -13.00 13.97
CA PHE A 46 -5.43 -12.21 14.07
C PHE A 46 -4.76 -12.33 15.43
N ALA A 47 -5.22 -13.24 16.27
CA ALA A 47 -4.68 -13.47 17.60
C ALA A 47 -3.15 -13.63 17.59
N GLY A 48 -2.48 -13.02 18.59
CA GLY A 48 -1.03 -13.03 18.75
C GLY A 48 -0.28 -11.95 17.98
N LEU A 49 -0.96 -11.09 17.20
CA LEU A 49 -0.36 -9.94 16.51
C LEU A 49 -0.69 -8.63 17.22
N ARG A 50 0.24 -7.67 17.20
CA ARG A 50 0.09 -6.34 17.80
C ARG A 50 -0.40 -5.35 16.76
N PHE A 51 -1.61 -4.88 16.90
CA PHE A 51 -2.21 -3.82 16.09
C PHE A 51 -3.39 -3.19 16.82
N ALA A 52 -3.82 -2.03 16.35
CA ALA A 52 -5.10 -1.43 16.73
C ALA A 52 -6.03 -1.39 15.50
N VAL A 53 -7.33 -1.30 15.76
CA VAL A 53 -8.36 -1.20 14.72
C VAL A 53 -9.07 0.14 14.85
N GLN A 54 -9.21 0.85 13.71
CA GLN A 54 -10.05 2.03 13.59
C GLN A 54 -11.08 1.86 12.47
N ARG A 55 -12.36 2.08 12.81
CA ARG A 55 -13.49 1.99 11.87
C ARG A 55 -13.76 3.35 11.25
N CYS A 56 -12.75 3.93 10.61
CA CYS A 56 -12.78 5.25 10.01
C CYS A 56 -12.54 5.25 8.49
N GLY A 57 -12.58 4.08 7.85
CA GLY A 57 -12.41 3.98 6.41
C GLY A 57 -13.42 4.84 5.65
N GLY A 58 -12.96 5.50 4.59
CA GLY A 58 -13.79 6.33 3.72
C GLY A 58 -14.34 5.55 2.51
N THR A 59 -15.00 6.26 1.61
CA THR A 59 -15.59 5.70 0.38
C THR A 59 -14.54 5.31 -0.67
N THR A 60 -13.33 5.86 -0.56
CA THR A 60 -12.19 5.57 -1.44
C THR A 60 -10.99 5.09 -0.62
N ARG A 61 -10.00 4.49 -1.30
CA ARG A 61 -8.72 4.14 -0.68
C ARG A 61 -8.04 5.39 -0.10
N GLN A 62 -7.98 6.48 -0.86
CA GLN A 62 -7.39 7.74 -0.43
C GLN A 62 -8.06 8.31 0.83
N ALA A 63 -9.41 8.35 0.86
CA ALA A 63 -10.15 8.81 2.03
C ALA A 63 -9.88 7.91 3.27
N SER A 64 -9.77 6.59 3.06
CA SER A 64 -9.43 5.65 4.13
C SER A 64 -8.02 5.89 4.68
N VAL A 65 -7.05 6.14 3.81
CA VAL A 65 -5.68 6.48 4.22
C VAL A 65 -5.67 7.79 4.99
N PHE A 66 -6.29 8.84 4.47
CA PHE A 66 -6.36 10.14 5.13
C PHE A 66 -6.96 10.05 6.54
N ASN A 67 -8.08 9.35 6.68
CA ASN A 67 -8.72 9.13 7.97
C ASN A 67 -7.83 8.30 8.91
N GLY A 68 -7.12 7.32 8.39
CA GLY A 68 -6.16 6.52 9.16
C GLY A 68 -4.98 7.35 9.67
N LEU A 69 -4.42 8.21 8.82
CA LEU A 69 -3.35 9.15 9.20
C LEU A 69 -3.82 10.11 10.31
N ALA A 70 -5.03 10.67 10.18
CA ALA A 70 -5.63 11.51 11.21
C ALA A 70 -5.83 10.74 12.53
N ALA A 71 -6.26 9.47 12.46
CA ALA A 71 -6.47 8.64 13.65
C ALA A 71 -5.17 8.32 14.41
N LEU A 72 -4.02 8.29 13.74
CA LEU A 72 -2.72 8.02 14.39
C LEU A 72 -2.36 9.06 15.45
N THR A 73 -2.84 10.30 15.33
CA THR A 73 -2.63 11.33 16.37
C THR A 73 -3.24 10.93 17.71
N GLY A 74 -4.37 10.20 17.69
CA GLY A 74 -5.00 9.64 18.88
C GLY A 74 -4.17 8.55 19.57
N PHE A 75 -3.17 7.99 18.88
CA PHE A 75 -2.18 7.06 19.42
C PHE A 75 -0.85 7.75 19.78
N GLY A 76 -0.81 9.09 19.75
CA GLY A 76 0.36 9.89 20.13
C GLY A 76 1.34 10.16 18.98
N ALA A 77 1.00 9.82 17.74
CA ALA A 77 1.83 10.14 16.59
C ALA A 77 1.87 11.66 16.33
N ARG A 78 3.05 12.16 15.97
CA ARG A 78 3.34 13.58 15.70
C ARG A 78 3.65 13.77 14.22
N ASP A 79 3.61 14.99 13.76
CA ASP A 79 3.82 15.35 12.36
C ASP A 79 5.22 14.96 11.82
N ASP A 80 6.20 14.92 12.70
CA ASP A 80 7.58 14.52 12.40
C ASP A 80 7.84 13.00 12.53
N ASP A 81 6.86 12.21 12.93
CA ASP A 81 6.99 10.74 12.95
C ASP A 81 6.88 10.16 11.54
N TRP A 82 7.61 9.07 11.30
CA TRP A 82 7.51 8.30 10.08
C TRP A 82 6.27 7.43 10.07
N VAL A 83 5.52 7.46 8.99
CA VAL A 83 4.39 6.55 8.74
C VAL A 83 4.64 5.71 7.50
N LEU A 84 4.22 4.46 7.55
CA LEU A 84 4.25 3.53 6.44
C LEU A 84 2.82 3.17 6.06
N VAL A 85 2.40 3.54 4.86
CA VAL A 85 1.08 3.17 4.33
C VAL A 85 1.21 1.89 3.51
N HIS A 86 0.39 0.87 3.82
CA HIS A 86 0.46 -0.43 3.15
C HIS A 86 -0.92 -0.96 2.75
N ASP A 87 -0.99 -1.53 1.55
CA ASP A 87 -2.19 -2.17 1.04
C ASP A 87 -2.36 -3.58 1.64
N ALA A 88 -3.49 -3.84 2.30
CA ALA A 88 -3.85 -5.18 2.80
C ALA A 88 -3.86 -6.27 1.70
N ALA A 89 -3.94 -5.85 0.43
CA ALA A 89 -3.94 -6.74 -0.73
C ALA A 89 -2.53 -7.11 -1.24
N ARG A 90 -1.46 -6.81 -0.47
CA ARG A 90 -0.08 -7.22 -0.75
C ARG A 90 0.46 -8.16 0.33
N PRO A 91 -0.03 -9.41 0.37
CA PRO A 91 0.34 -10.34 1.45
C PRO A 91 1.79 -10.84 1.37
N GLY A 92 2.49 -10.54 0.27
CA GLY A 92 3.88 -10.96 0.07
C GLY A 92 4.93 -10.04 0.70
N LEU A 93 4.53 -8.99 1.43
CA LEU A 93 5.44 -8.14 2.19
C LEU A 93 6.23 -8.98 3.22
N THR A 94 7.51 -8.67 3.37
CA THR A 94 8.38 -9.34 4.36
C THR A 94 8.99 -8.32 5.32
N PRO A 95 9.36 -8.75 6.55
CA PRO A 95 10.08 -7.88 7.49
C PRO A 95 11.38 -7.31 6.90
N GLN A 96 12.06 -8.07 6.04
CA GLN A 96 13.29 -7.60 5.39
C GLN A 96 13.02 -6.42 4.45
N MET A 97 11.96 -6.46 3.64
CA MET A 97 11.57 -5.32 2.77
C MET A 97 11.26 -4.08 3.60
N ILE A 98 10.56 -4.24 4.72
CA ILE A 98 10.25 -3.15 5.64
C ILE A 98 11.55 -2.53 6.19
N ARG A 99 12.46 -3.36 6.73
CA ARG A 99 13.74 -2.88 7.29
C ARG A 99 14.61 -2.21 6.24
N THR A 100 14.64 -2.72 5.01
CA THR A 100 15.35 -2.10 3.90
C THR A 100 14.78 -0.71 3.62
N LEU A 101 13.46 -0.59 3.48
CA LEU A 101 12.78 0.69 3.25
C LEU A 101 13.10 1.70 4.36
N VAL A 102 12.93 1.30 5.63
CA VAL A 102 13.21 2.16 6.79
C VAL A 102 14.68 2.54 6.85
N GLY A 103 15.59 1.60 6.64
CA GLY A 103 17.04 1.84 6.66
C GLY A 103 17.48 2.88 5.63
N GLU A 104 16.94 2.79 4.42
CA GLU A 104 17.24 3.69 3.30
C GLU A 104 16.64 5.11 3.47
N LEU A 105 15.46 5.20 4.12
CA LEU A 105 14.69 6.43 4.16
C LEU A 105 14.70 7.18 5.50
N LYS A 106 15.16 6.57 6.59
CA LYS A 106 15.09 7.19 7.92
C LYS A 106 15.75 8.58 8.02
N ASN A 107 16.74 8.85 7.17
CA ASN A 107 17.46 10.13 7.10
C ASN A 107 17.14 10.93 5.84
N ASP A 108 16.19 10.46 5.02
CA ASP A 108 15.79 11.15 3.80
C ASP A 108 14.84 12.32 4.16
N PRO A 109 14.98 13.50 3.54
CA PRO A 109 14.13 14.66 3.86
C PRO A 109 12.69 14.51 3.35
N VAL A 110 12.45 13.64 2.39
CA VAL A 110 11.13 13.46 1.74
C VAL A 110 10.50 12.12 2.14
N GLY A 111 11.22 11.03 1.93
CA GLY A 111 10.76 9.66 2.04
C GLY A 111 10.70 8.96 0.69
N GLY A 112 9.93 7.89 0.57
CA GLY A 112 9.89 7.12 -0.66
C GLY A 112 9.04 5.86 -0.57
N ILE A 113 9.17 5.03 -1.58
CA ILE A 113 8.31 3.87 -1.78
C ILE A 113 9.10 2.62 -2.19
N LEU A 114 8.57 1.45 -1.89
CA LEU A 114 8.99 0.24 -2.59
C LEU A 114 8.50 0.29 -4.04
N ALA A 115 9.35 -0.08 -4.97
CA ALA A 115 8.98 -0.15 -6.39
C ALA A 115 9.82 -1.18 -7.15
N LEU A 116 9.37 -1.55 -8.34
CA LEU A 116 10.09 -2.42 -9.26
C LEU A 116 10.24 -1.77 -10.63
N PRO A 117 11.40 -1.84 -11.29
CA PRO A 117 11.50 -1.43 -12.68
C PRO A 117 10.56 -2.29 -13.54
N VAL A 118 9.94 -1.67 -14.54
CA VAL A 118 9.06 -2.38 -15.48
C VAL A 118 9.89 -3.33 -16.34
N ALA A 119 9.62 -4.63 -16.21
CA ALA A 119 10.33 -5.68 -16.96
C ALA A 119 9.75 -5.92 -18.35
N ASP A 120 8.42 -5.88 -18.49
CA ASP A 120 7.72 -6.20 -19.71
C ASP A 120 7.59 -5.03 -20.68
N THR A 121 7.35 -5.34 -21.96
CA THR A 121 7.00 -4.33 -22.95
C THR A 121 5.60 -3.80 -22.71
N LEU A 122 5.46 -2.49 -22.54
CA LEU A 122 4.17 -1.83 -22.34
C LEU A 122 3.49 -1.52 -23.67
N LYS A 123 2.19 -1.77 -23.72
CA LYS A 123 1.32 -1.43 -24.86
C LYS A 123 0.22 -0.47 -24.42
N ARG A 124 -0.04 0.54 -25.22
CA ARG A 124 -1.20 1.41 -25.07
C ARG A 124 -2.30 0.97 -26.03
N ILE A 125 -3.54 0.92 -25.54
CA ILE A 125 -4.71 0.63 -26.39
C ILE A 125 -5.15 1.85 -27.19
N GLU A 126 -5.88 1.65 -28.31
CA GLU A 126 -6.30 2.71 -29.22
C GLU A 126 -7.39 3.64 -28.67
N ALA A 127 -8.26 3.13 -27.80
CA ALA A 127 -9.38 3.91 -27.26
C ALA A 127 -9.51 3.73 -25.76
N GLU A 128 -9.73 4.82 -25.06
CA GLU A 128 -10.18 4.80 -23.66
C GLU A 128 -11.65 4.36 -23.62
N GLY A 129 -11.97 3.39 -22.76
CA GLY A 129 -13.35 2.90 -22.55
C GLY A 129 -13.73 1.66 -23.37
N VAL A 130 -12.81 1.08 -24.14
CA VAL A 130 -13.00 -0.25 -24.75
C VAL A 130 -12.81 -1.32 -23.67
N ALA A 131 -13.64 -2.36 -23.67
CA ALA A 131 -13.46 -3.51 -22.79
C ALA A 131 -12.04 -4.08 -22.96
N HIS A 132 -11.40 -4.53 -21.87
CA HIS A 132 -10.00 -4.96 -21.86
C HIS A 132 -9.68 -6.09 -22.86
N ASP A 133 -10.68 -6.86 -23.26
CA ASP A 133 -10.58 -7.99 -24.21
C ASP A 133 -10.79 -7.60 -25.68
N GLU A 134 -11.21 -6.35 -25.97
CA GLU A 134 -11.48 -5.85 -27.33
C GLU A 134 -10.47 -4.80 -27.82
N GLY A 135 -9.52 -4.40 -26.96
CA GLY A 135 -8.57 -3.32 -27.26
C GLY A 135 -7.51 -3.70 -28.30
N ARG A 136 -7.30 -2.85 -29.31
CA ARG A 136 -6.18 -2.93 -30.24
C ARG A 136 -5.01 -2.09 -29.75
N ILE A 137 -3.78 -2.51 -30.11
CA ILE A 137 -2.56 -1.79 -29.75
C ILE A 137 -2.49 -0.50 -30.59
N ALA A 138 -2.53 0.66 -29.93
CA ALA A 138 -2.22 1.95 -30.54
C ALA A 138 -0.71 2.12 -30.73
N ARG A 139 0.09 1.85 -29.69
CA ARG A 139 1.55 1.96 -29.74
C ARG A 139 2.23 1.18 -28.62
N THR A 140 3.55 0.99 -28.79
CA THR A 140 4.44 0.51 -27.75
C THR A 140 4.96 1.71 -26.95
N GLU A 141 4.86 1.65 -25.62
CA GLU A 141 5.45 2.66 -24.74
C GLU A 141 6.87 2.27 -24.34
N SER A 142 7.75 3.27 -24.21
CA SER A 142 9.08 3.03 -23.65
C SER A 142 8.94 2.69 -22.17
N ARG A 143 9.57 1.60 -21.74
CA ARG A 143 9.67 1.25 -20.31
C ARG A 143 10.89 1.86 -19.61
N ASN A 144 11.76 2.56 -20.34
CA ASN A 144 12.97 3.14 -19.78
C ASN A 144 12.60 4.18 -18.72
N GLY A 145 13.14 3.98 -17.49
CA GLY A 145 12.85 4.85 -16.36
C GLY A 145 11.46 4.63 -15.71
N LEU A 146 10.66 3.67 -16.20
CA LEU A 146 9.37 3.36 -15.57
C LEU A 146 9.51 2.32 -14.47
N TRP A 147 8.84 2.59 -13.35
CA TRP A 147 8.78 1.72 -12.18
C TRP A 147 7.32 1.45 -11.80
N GLN A 148 7.05 0.25 -11.32
CA GLN A 148 5.77 -0.14 -10.74
C GLN A 148 5.80 0.16 -9.25
N ALA A 149 5.01 1.14 -8.81
CA ALA A 149 4.88 1.49 -7.41
C ALA A 149 4.31 0.32 -6.59
N GLN A 150 4.92 0.07 -5.45
CA GLN A 150 4.43 -0.87 -4.45
C GLN A 150 4.19 -0.14 -3.14
N THR A 151 3.68 -0.85 -2.15
CA THR A 151 3.62 -0.41 -0.76
C THR A 151 4.42 -1.38 0.12
N PRO A 152 4.97 -0.97 1.28
CA PRO A 152 4.74 0.31 1.96
C PRO A 152 5.30 1.53 1.24
N GLN A 153 4.62 2.67 1.45
CA GLN A 153 5.10 4.01 1.12
C GLN A 153 5.38 4.73 2.43
N MET A 154 6.57 5.31 2.58
CA MET A 154 7.07 5.84 3.84
C MET A 154 7.33 7.34 3.74
N PHE A 155 6.62 8.13 4.56
CA PHE A 155 6.70 9.58 4.61
C PHE A 155 6.57 10.09 6.05
N ARG A 156 6.89 11.38 6.30
CA ARG A 156 6.51 12.03 7.56
C ARG A 156 5.00 12.21 7.62
N LEU A 157 4.39 11.97 8.79
CA LEU A 157 2.93 12.03 8.99
C LEU A 157 2.36 13.37 8.54
N GLY A 158 2.94 14.48 9.00
CA GLY A 158 2.50 15.82 8.64
C GLY A 158 2.59 16.05 7.13
N MET A 159 3.73 15.70 6.52
CA MET A 159 3.96 15.90 5.09
C MET A 159 2.93 15.17 4.23
N VAL A 160 2.68 13.88 4.48
CA VAL A 160 1.74 13.12 3.65
C VAL A 160 0.28 13.55 3.88
N ARG A 161 -0.07 13.94 5.11
CA ARG A 161 -1.40 14.47 5.42
C ARG A 161 -1.64 15.80 4.71
N ASP A 162 -0.69 16.73 4.76
CA ASP A 162 -0.78 18.03 4.11
C ASP A 162 -0.80 17.89 2.58
N ALA A 163 -0.01 16.95 2.02
CA ALA A 163 0.00 16.63 0.61
C ALA A 163 -1.37 16.14 0.11
N ILE A 164 -1.99 15.19 0.82
CA ILE A 164 -3.32 14.69 0.47
C ILE A 164 -4.36 15.82 0.60
N THR A 165 -4.30 16.63 1.67
CA THR A 165 -5.21 17.75 1.88
C THR A 165 -5.14 18.75 0.73
N ARG A 166 -3.93 19.13 0.32
CA ARG A 166 -3.70 20.07 -0.77
C ARG A 166 -4.21 19.55 -2.10
N ALA A 167 -3.88 18.30 -2.44
CA ALA A 167 -4.36 17.69 -3.67
C ALA A 167 -5.90 17.63 -3.73
N GLN A 168 -6.57 17.33 -2.60
CA GLN A 168 -8.03 17.35 -2.51
C GLN A 168 -8.61 18.75 -2.72
N GLN A 169 -7.99 19.79 -2.14
CA GLN A 169 -8.42 21.19 -2.35
C GLN A 169 -8.28 21.64 -3.79
N ASP A 170 -7.23 21.17 -4.46
CA ASP A 170 -6.94 21.50 -5.86
C ASP A 170 -7.73 20.61 -6.85
N GLY A 171 -8.56 19.65 -6.35
CA GLY A 171 -9.33 18.71 -7.17
C GLY A 171 -8.47 17.72 -7.95
N HIS A 172 -7.24 17.46 -7.47
CA HIS A 172 -6.30 16.55 -8.11
C HIS A 172 -6.55 15.10 -7.69
N ASP A 173 -6.67 14.20 -8.68
CA ASP A 173 -6.83 12.77 -8.44
C ASP A 173 -5.50 12.14 -8.06
N LEU A 174 -5.48 11.50 -6.89
CA LEU A 174 -4.32 10.79 -6.39
C LEU A 174 -4.45 9.28 -6.63
N THR A 175 -3.37 8.67 -7.07
CA THR A 175 -3.29 7.21 -7.25
C THR A 175 -2.74 6.50 -6.01
N ASP A 176 -1.79 7.15 -5.32
CA ASP A 176 -1.14 6.66 -4.11
C ASP A 176 -0.60 7.84 -3.26
N GLU A 177 0.12 7.55 -2.16
CA GLU A 177 0.67 8.58 -1.28
C GLU A 177 1.83 9.32 -1.94
N ALA A 178 2.63 8.64 -2.77
CA ALA A 178 3.73 9.25 -3.50
C ALA A 178 3.24 10.34 -4.47
N SER A 179 2.14 10.09 -5.19
CA SER A 179 1.56 11.09 -6.11
C SER A 179 1.10 12.36 -5.39
N ALA A 180 0.67 12.26 -4.13
CA ALA A 180 0.37 13.44 -3.31
C ALA A 180 1.64 14.24 -2.97
N ILE A 181 2.72 13.56 -2.61
CA ILE A 181 4.02 14.18 -2.32
C ILE A 181 4.62 14.84 -3.57
N GLU A 182 4.47 14.20 -4.73
CA GLU A 182 4.87 14.76 -6.03
C GLU A 182 4.06 16.03 -6.37
N TRP A 183 2.76 16.06 -6.06
CA TRP A 183 1.90 17.24 -6.23
C TRP A 183 2.38 18.46 -5.43
N LEU A 184 3.02 18.22 -4.26
CA LEU A 184 3.70 19.28 -3.50
C LEU A 184 5.06 19.69 -4.08
N GLY A 185 5.51 19.12 -5.18
CA GLY A 185 6.80 19.42 -5.82
C GLY A 185 8.00 18.68 -5.23
N HIS A 186 7.76 17.65 -4.42
CA HIS A 186 8.83 16.79 -3.89
C HIS A 186 9.08 15.58 -4.79
N ALA A 187 10.24 14.93 -4.63
CA ALA A 187 10.64 13.76 -5.39
C ALA A 187 10.91 12.57 -4.44
N PRO A 188 9.91 11.69 -4.19
CA PRO A 188 10.10 10.49 -3.39
C PRO A 188 11.17 9.56 -3.96
N ARG A 189 11.94 8.89 -3.09
CA ARG A 189 12.91 7.88 -3.52
C ARG A 189 12.23 6.56 -3.88
N LEU A 190 12.77 5.91 -4.93
CA LEU A 190 12.40 4.54 -5.30
C LEU A 190 13.36 3.57 -4.62
N ILE A 191 12.84 2.70 -3.77
CA ILE A 191 13.59 1.64 -3.09
C ILE A 191 13.21 0.30 -3.73
N GLN A 192 14.20 -0.52 -4.03
CA GLN A 192 13.99 -1.81 -4.70
C GLN A 192 13.04 -2.71 -3.89
N GLY A 193 11.90 -2.99 -4.47
CA GLY A 193 10.91 -3.92 -3.95
C GLY A 193 11.14 -5.36 -4.42
N SER A 194 10.08 -6.16 -4.43
CA SER A 194 10.14 -7.56 -4.86
C SER A 194 8.88 -7.93 -5.64
N LEU A 195 9.01 -8.81 -6.64
CA LEU A 195 7.87 -9.43 -7.31
C LEU A 195 6.96 -10.17 -6.33
N ARG A 196 7.52 -10.69 -5.24
CA ARG A 196 6.77 -11.31 -4.15
C ARG A 196 5.71 -10.37 -3.55
N ASN A 197 5.96 -9.06 -3.53
CA ASN A 197 5.08 -8.03 -2.97
C ASN A 197 4.05 -7.50 -3.98
N PHE A 198 3.59 -8.38 -4.90
CA PHE A 198 2.56 -8.02 -5.86
C PHE A 198 1.21 -7.76 -5.19
N LYS A 199 0.35 -7.01 -5.86
CA LYS A 199 -1.00 -6.70 -5.37
C LYS A 199 -1.97 -7.76 -5.89
N VAL A 200 -2.64 -8.46 -4.99
CA VAL A 200 -3.74 -9.36 -5.33
C VAL A 200 -4.93 -8.53 -5.81
N THR A 201 -5.15 -8.52 -7.12
CA THR A 201 -6.18 -7.72 -7.78
C THR A 201 -7.23 -8.62 -8.45
N TYR A 202 -6.78 -9.62 -9.16
CA TYR A 202 -7.60 -10.57 -9.92
C TYR A 202 -7.67 -11.94 -9.23
N PRO A 203 -8.67 -12.79 -9.58
CA PRO A 203 -8.76 -14.15 -9.03
C PRO A 203 -7.49 -15.00 -9.22
N GLU A 204 -6.80 -14.83 -10.34
CA GLU A 204 -5.55 -15.54 -10.66
C GLU A 204 -4.41 -15.17 -9.71
N ASP A 205 -4.34 -13.90 -9.31
CA ASP A 205 -3.35 -13.44 -8.33
C ASP A 205 -3.51 -14.15 -6.99
N PHE A 206 -4.75 -14.53 -6.65
CA PHE A 206 -5.04 -15.24 -5.42
C PHE A 206 -4.46 -16.66 -5.43
N ALA A 207 -4.53 -17.34 -6.58
CA ALA A 207 -3.91 -18.65 -6.75
C ALA A 207 -2.38 -18.55 -6.62
N LEU A 208 -1.78 -17.52 -7.22
CA LEU A 208 -0.34 -17.25 -7.10
C LEU A 208 0.06 -16.96 -5.65
N ALA A 209 -0.70 -16.11 -4.95
CA ALA A 209 -0.46 -15.82 -3.54
C ALA A 209 -0.57 -17.08 -2.67
N SER A 210 -1.54 -17.96 -2.96
CA SER A 210 -1.72 -19.22 -2.26
C SER A 210 -0.55 -20.19 -2.49
N ALA A 211 -0.04 -20.28 -3.70
CA ALA A 211 1.13 -21.10 -4.01
C ALA A 211 2.39 -20.58 -3.30
N MET A 212 2.55 -19.26 -3.20
CA MET A 212 3.72 -18.62 -2.61
C MET A 212 3.71 -18.62 -1.08
N LEU A 213 2.53 -18.51 -0.45
CA LEU A 213 2.38 -18.30 1.00
C LEU A 213 1.69 -19.49 1.70
N GLY A 214 1.02 -20.37 0.97
CA GLY A 214 0.21 -21.44 1.52
C GLY A 214 1.00 -22.59 2.16
N GLY A 215 2.31 -22.64 1.98
CA GLY A 215 3.20 -23.63 2.57
C GLY A 215 3.88 -23.18 3.87
N VAL A 216 3.49 -22.03 4.42
CA VAL A 216 4.05 -21.43 5.65
C VAL A 216 3.06 -21.56 6.79
#